data_1b9913f716727d0c420fb4d43eca6007
#
_entry.id   1b9913f716727d0c420fb4d43eca6007
#
_cell.length_a   1.000
_cell.length_b   1.000
_cell.length_c   1.000
_cell.angle_alpha   90.00
_cell.angle_beta   90.00
_cell.angle_gamma   90.00
#
_symmetry.space_group_name_H-M   'P 1'
#
loop_
_entity.id
_entity.type
_entity.pdbx_description
1 polymer ?
#
loop_
_entity_poly.entity_id
_entity_poly.type
_entity_poly.pdbx_seq_one_letter_code
_entity_poly.pdbx_strand_id
1 'polypeptide(L)'
;MPTTRNTTGWLAVRRELTTRGKWTLGVASFLLPFAVWCLISYVPFIWHPQMRITNPGSVDYFQTGMQIDRDVFDDELAHARATHAAVPEGVRANPVYLPAPHEVLRAFYTAFTTPPASRDGVWLHESLWHSIRIIFWGFVISSAIGVPLGIVCGTFSVLARLQEPFLEFFRYLPAPAFGALMVAILGIYDAPKVAIIVIGTLFQQVLIIANTTRKLEYGLFEAAMTLGTKKLKLLTHVVIPGVLPDLYRDQRILLGWAWTYLIVAELVGTSSGITWYISQQARYQHFDNVYAAILMIGIIGLGTDIVLGLLGRRLFPWDRTLKA
;
A
#
# COMPACT_ATOMS: atom_id res chain seq x y z
N MET A 1 -24.08 -33.00 30.62
CA MET A 1 -23.06 -31.94 30.93
C MET A 1 -21.76 -32.29 30.21
N PRO A 2 -21.35 -31.59 29.19
CA PRO A 2 -20.03 -31.80 28.61
C PRO A 2 -19.02 -31.01 29.45
N THR A 3 -18.07 -31.72 30.01
CA THR A 3 -16.90 -31.16 30.71
C THR A 3 -16.11 -30.27 29.77
N THR A 4 -16.14 -28.98 30.04
CA THR A 4 -15.28 -27.99 29.37
C THR A 4 -13.83 -28.31 29.72
N ARG A 5 -13.13 -29.01 28.83
CA ARG A 5 -11.68 -29.13 28.88
C ARG A 5 -11.09 -27.71 28.78
N ASN A 6 -10.61 -27.22 29.92
CA ASN A 6 -9.81 -26.01 30.00
C ASN A 6 -8.52 -26.19 29.21
N THR A 7 -8.54 -25.87 27.92
CA THR A 7 -7.32 -25.77 27.14
C THR A 7 -6.65 -24.45 27.48
N THR A 8 -5.88 -24.45 28.56
CA THR A 8 -5.00 -23.33 28.98
C THR A 8 -3.73 -23.29 28.10
N GLY A 9 -3.89 -23.38 26.80
CA GLY A 9 -2.80 -23.30 25.84
C GLY A 9 -2.71 -21.94 25.21
N TRP A 10 -1.50 -21.43 24.99
CA TRP A 10 -1.23 -20.18 24.29
C TRP A 10 -1.80 -20.16 22.85
N LEU A 11 -1.96 -21.33 22.25
CA LEU A 11 -2.51 -21.56 20.91
C LEU A 11 -3.97 -22.12 20.96
N ALA A 12 -4.80 -21.67 21.89
CA ALA A 12 -6.21 -22.09 21.92
C ALA A 12 -6.97 -21.59 20.69
N VAL A 13 -7.55 -22.52 19.91
CA VAL A 13 -8.30 -22.25 18.67
C VAL A 13 -9.53 -21.38 18.98
N ARG A 14 -9.69 -20.27 18.29
CA ARG A 14 -10.84 -19.34 18.35
C ARG A 14 -11.15 -18.78 19.74
N ARG A 15 -10.15 -18.68 20.62
CA ARG A 15 -10.33 -18.06 21.93
C ARG A 15 -10.46 -16.53 21.75
N GLU A 16 -11.50 -15.96 22.33
CA GLU A 16 -11.60 -14.50 22.43
C GLU A 16 -10.51 -13.98 23.38
N LEU A 17 -9.67 -13.10 22.85
CA LEU A 17 -8.64 -12.43 23.63
C LEU A 17 -9.26 -11.32 24.46
N THR A 18 -8.74 -11.14 25.67
CA THR A 18 -9.10 -9.97 26.50
C THR A 18 -8.72 -8.68 25.76
N THR A 19 -9.41 -7.58 26.05
CA THR A 19 -9.13 -6.27 25.45
C THR A 19 -7.64 -5.88 25.62
N ARG A 20 -7.06 -6.15 26.79
CA ARG A 20 -5.63 -5.94 27.03
C ARG A 20 -4.76 -6.82 26.14
N GLY A 21 -5.13 -8.10 25.95
CA GLY A 21 -4.40 -9.02 25.07
C GLY A 21 -4.46 -8.61 23.60
N LYS A 22 -5.60 -8.11 23.13
CA LYS A 22 -5.73 -7.56 21.75
C LYS A 22 -4.80 -6.35 21.57
N TRP A 23 -4.76 -5.43 22.51
CA TRP A 23 -3.89 -4.26 22.47
C TRP A 23 -2.39 -4.61 22.55
N THR A 24 -2.00 -5.48 23.50
CA THR A 24 -0.59 -5.87 23.63
C THR A 24 -0.08 -6.60 22.40
N LEU A 25 -0.85 -7.52 21.83
CA LEU A 25 -0.49 -8.20 20.60
C LEU A 25 -0.49 -7.25 19.39
N GLY A 26 -1.45 -6.32 19.32
CA GLY A 26 -1.47 -5.29 18.28
C GLY A 26 -0.22 -4.40 18.32
N VAL A 27 0.19 -3.94 19.48
CA VAL A 27 1.43 -3.16 19.64
C VAL A 27 2.65 -4.02 19.36
N ALA A 28 2.69 -5.25 19.84
CA ALA A 28 3.81 -6.17 19.62
C ALA A 28 4.01 -6.50 18.13
N SER A 29 2.94 -6.54 17.33
CA SER A 29 3.03 -6.79 15.88
C SER A 29 3.81 -5.71 15.12
N PHE A 30 3.82 -4.48 15.61
CA PHE A 30 4.64 -3.39 15.06
C PHE A 30 6.02 -3.30 15.71
N LEU A 31 6.09 -3.52 17.03
CA LEU A 31 7.35 -3.43 17.76
C LEU A 31 8.33 -4.52 17.38
N LEU A 32 7.85 -5.72 17.05
CA LEU A 32 8.73 -6.85 16.72
C LEU A 32 9.51 -6.62 15.41
N PRO A 33 8.88 -6.28 14.27
CA PRO A 33 9.61 -5.93 13.04
C PRO A 33 10.52 -4.71 13.24
N PHE A 34 10.06 -3.71 14.00
CA PHE A 34 10.85 -2.53 14.32
C PHE A 34 12.08 -2.88 15.16
N ALA A 35 11.95 -3.75 16.16
CA ALA A 35 13.07 -4.23 16.96
C ALA A 35 14.09 -5.02 16.12
N VAL A 36 13.60 -5.85 15.18
CA VAL A 36 14.48 -6.56 14.24
C VAL A 36 15.23 -5.56 13.35
N TRP A 37 14.56 -4.55 12.83
CA TRP A 37 15.21 -3.50 12.06
C TRP A 37 16.26 -2.73 12.87
N CYS A 38 15.93 -2.31 14.11
CA CYS A 38 16.89 -1.69 15.02
C CYS A 38 18.10 -2.60 15.29
N LEU A 39 17.85 -3.88 15.55
CA LEU A 39 18.88 -4.84 15.83
C LEU A 39 19.86 -5.00 14.66
N ILE A 40 19.34 -5.12 13.44
CA ILE A 40 20.16 -5.21 12.23
C ILE A 40 20.93 -3.90 12.00
N SER A 41 20.29 -2.75 12.23
CA SER A 41 20.87 -1.44 11.91
C SER A 41 21.89 -0.93 12.93
N TYR A 42 21.76 -1.30 14.22
CA TYR A 42 22.60 -0.74 15.29
C TYR A 42 23.62 -1.71 15.86
N VAL A 43 23.50 -3.02 15.57
CA VAL A 43 24.46 -4.01 16.06
C VAL A 43 25.52 -4.28 15.00
N PRO A 44 26.74 -3.74 15.13
CA PRO A 44 27.79 -3.80 14.10
C PRO A 44 28.24 -5.23 13.75
N PHE A 45 27.94 -6.19 14.62
CA PHE A 45 28.28 -7.59 14.45
C PHE A 45 27.36 -8.34 13.48
N ILE A 46 26.08 -7.88 13.31
CA ILE A 46 25.09 -8.67 12.58
C ILE A 46 25.25 -8.51 11.07
N TRP A 47 25.24 -7.27 10.55
CA TRP A 47 25.36 -7.06 9.11
C TRP A 47 25.71 -5.61 8.77
N HIS A 48 27.01 -5.35 8.66
CA HIS A 48 27.53 -4.04 8.28
C HIS A 48 28.59 -4.24 7.20
N PRO A 49 28.17 -4.47 5.94
CA PRO A 49 29.09 -4.78 4.84
C PRO A 49 29.83 -3.56 4.32
N GLN A 50 29.42 -2.35 4.71
CA GLN A 50 30.00 -1.10 4.21
C GLN A 50 30.76 -0.35 5.28
N MET A 51 31.66 0.51 4.80
CA MET A 51 32.45 1.44 5.62
C MET A 51 32.10 2.87 5.20
N ARG A 52 31.80 3.72 6.17
CA ARG A 52 31.67 5.17 5.97
C ARG A 52 33.02 5.82 6.24
N ILE A 53 33.57 6.48 5.24
CA ILE A 53 34.88 7.12 5.34
C ILE A 53 34.76 8.37 6.23
N THR A 54 35.55 8.41 7.29
CA THR A 54 35.71 9.56 8.18
C THR A 54 36.91 10.42 7.80
N ASN A 55 37.98 9.77 7.35
CA ASN A 55 39.18 10.43 6.85
C ASN A 55 39.68 9.67 5.60
N PRO A 56 39.78 10.35 4.43
CA PRO A 56 40.20 9.69 3.19
C PRO A 56 41.68 9.24 3.17
N GLY A 57 42.51 9.75 4.07
CA GLY A 57 43.97 9.44 4.06
C GLY A 57 44.61 9.89 2.74
N SER A 58 45.40 8.97 2.16
CA SER A 58 46.10 9.20 0.86
C SER A 58 45.34 8.69 -0.37
N VAL A 59 44.09 8.26 -0.23
CA VAL A 59 43.32 7.67 -1.30
C VAL A 59 42.53 8.77 -2.02
N ASP A 60 42.93 9.14 -3.22
CA ASP A 60 42.42 10.31 -3.96
C ASP A 60 40.90 10.27 -4.27
N TYR A 61 40.34 9.08 -4.45
CA TYR A 61 38.92 8.92 -4.76
C TYR A 61 38.03 8.76 -3.53
N PHE A 62 38.61 8.67 -2.32
CA PHE A 62 37.82 8.65 -1.09
C PHE A 62 37.40 10.07 -0.71
N GLN A 63 36.14 10.20 -0.32
CA GLN A 63 35.59 11.44 0.20
C GLN A 63 35.01 11.23 1.59
N THR A 64 35.18 12.20 2.47
CA THR A 64 34.57 12.15 3.81
C THR A 64 33.06 12.00 3.72
N GLY A 65 32.51 11.00 4.41
CA GLY A 65 31.08 10.64 4.38
C GLY A 65 30.68 9.64 3.29
N MET A 66 31.57 9.32 2.34
CA MET A 66 31.36 8.31 1.31
C MET A 66 31.20 6.93 1.95
N GLN A 67 30.26 6.14 1.42
CA GLN A 67 30.09 4.73 1.79
C GLN A 67 30.63 3.83 0.69
N ILE A 68 31.47 2.88 1.08
CA ILE A 68 32.10 1.91 0.16
C ILE A 68 32.00 0.51 0.76
N ASP A 69 32.15 -0.49 -0.08
CA ASP A 69 32.21 -1.86 0.37
C ASP A 69 33.46 -2.10 1.22
N ARG A 70 33.29 -2.91 2.25
CA ARG A 70 34.34 -3.16 3.23
C ARG A 70 35.57 -3.76 2.59
N ASP A 71 35.41 -4.66 1.62
CA ASP A 71 36.53 -5.31 0.94
C ASP A 71 37.41 -4.28 0.23
N VAL A 72 36.82 -3.31 -0.45
CA VAL A 72 37.52 -2.20 -1.11
C VAL A 72 38.25 -1.32 -0.09
N PHE A 73 37.63 -1.03 1.06
CA PHE A 73 38.25 -0.27 2.12
C PHE A 73 39.43 -1.01 2.72
N ASP A 74 39.29 -2.30 3.00
CA ASP A 74 40.32 -3.13 3.60
C ASP A 74 41.55 -3.30 2.65
N ASP A 75 41.30 -3.38 1.32
CA ASP A 75 42.36 -3.43 0.30
C ASP A 75 43.12 -2.11 0.23
N GLU A 76 42.46 -0.96 0.20
CA GLU A 76 43.13 0.36 0.21
C GLU A 76 43.85 0.63 1.52
N LEU A 77 43.29 0.19 2.64
CA LEU A 77 43.92 0.25 3.94
C LEU A 77 45.23 -0.54 3.97
N ALA A 78 45.22 -1.75 3.38
CA ALA A 78 46.41 -2.59 3.26
C ALA A 78 47.49 -1.94 2.37
N HIS A 79 47.05 -1.36 1.22
CA HIS A 79 47.92 -0.65 0.28
C HIS A 79 48.56 0.60 0.92
N ALA A 80 47.79 1.43 1.60
CA ALA A 80 48.29 2.62 2.30
C ALA A 80 49.32 2.26 3.39
N ARG A 81 49.10 1.16 4.11
CA ARG A 81 50.04 0.66 5.12
C ARG A 81 51.35 0.15 4.50
N ALA A 82 51.28 -0.56 3.35
CA ALA A 82 52.44 -1.09 2.66
C ALA A 82 53.33 0.03 2.07
N THR A 83 52.68 1.13 1.63
CA THR A 83 53.40 2.30 1.06
C THR A 83 53.77 3.36 2.10
N HIS A 84 53.55 3.13 3.38
CA HIS A 84 53.76 4.11 4.47
C HIS A 84 53.07 5.45 4.22
N ALA A 85 51.93 5.44 3.50
CA ALA A 85 51.11 6.61 3.18
C ALA A 85 50.10 6.90 4.33
N ALA A 86 49.38 8.04 4.24
CA ALA A 86 48.35 8.37 5.20
C ALA A 86 47.18 7.35 5.11
N VAL A 87 46.89 6.69 6.24
CA VAL A 87 45.92 5.60 6.31
C VAL A 87 44.50 6.13 6.30
N PRO A 88 43.60 5.59 5.46
CA PRO A 88 42.20 5.95 5.51
C PRO A 88 41.53 5.44 6.80
N GLU A 89 40.61 6.25 7.34
CA GLU A 89 39.80 5.88 8.50
C GLU A 89 38.31 5.82 8.13
N GLY A 90 37.63 4.83 8.69
CA GLY A 90 36.19 4.64 8.44
C GLY A 90 35.48 3.93 9.59
N VAL A 91 34.19 4.14 9.66
CA VAL A 91 33.31 3.47 10.64
C VAL A 91 32.40 2.50 9.88
N ARG A 92 32.16 1.34 10.47
CA ARG A 92 31.23 0.37 9.90
C ARG A 92 29.84 1.00 9.73
N ALA A 93 29.27 0.83 8.57
CA ALA A 93 27.98 1.41 8.19
C ALA A 93 27.03 0.34 7.66
N ASN A 94 25.75 0.62 7.81
CA ASN A 94 24.71 -0.15 7.15
C ASN A 94 24.88 -0.05 5.63
N PRO A 95 24.38 -1.05 4.87
CA PRO A 95 24.27 -0.88 3.43
C PRO A 95 23.44 0.37 3.11
N VAL A 96 23.80 1.10 2.05
CA VAL A 96 23.09 2.32 1.63
C VAL A 96 21.58 2.09 1.49
N TYR A 97 21.17 0.91 1.02
CA TYR A 97 19.77 0.54 0.83
C TYR A 97 19.03 0.12 2.11
N LEU A 98 19.69 0.08 3.27
CA LEU A 98 19.08 -0.20 4.58
C LEU A 98 19.46 0.88 5.60
N PRO A 99 18.87 2.08 5.52
CA PRO A 99 19.14 3.16 6.45
C PRO A 99 18.69 2.80 7.87
N ALA A 100 19.33 3.41 8.86
CA ALA A 100 18.94 3.23 10.25
C ALA A 100 17.59 3.93 10.54
N PRO A 101 16.77 3.43 11.50
CA PRO A 101 15.48 4.03 11.83
C PRO A 101 15.52 5.53 12.14
N HIS A 102 16.56 6.03 12.80
CA HIS A 102 16.70 7.45 13.10
C HIS A 102 16.98 8.30 11.85
N GLU A 103 17.68 7.75 10.85
CA GLU A 103 17.94 8.42 9.56
C GLU A 103 16.62 8.57 8.79
N VAL A 104 15.78 7.53 8.78
CA VAL A 104 14.45 7.56 8.16
C VAL A 104 13.52 8.55 8.85
N LEU A 105 13.53 8.62 10.18
CA LEU A 105 12.75 9.62 10.93
C LEU A 105 13.23 11.06 10.64
N ARG A 106 14.54 11.24 10.54
CA ARG A 106 15.12 12.54 10.15
C ARG A 106 14.72 12.89 8.72
N ALA A 107 14.82 11.94 7.77
CA ALA A 107 14.40 12.13 6.39
C ALA A 107 12.91 12.46 6.29
N PHE A 108 12.08 11.80 7.08
CA PHE A 108 10.65 12.10 7.17
C PHE A 108 10.40 13.55 7.59
N TYR A 109 11.14 14.08 8.57
CA TYR A 109 11.02 15.47 8.98
C TYR A 109 11.57 16.42 7.91
N THR A 110 12.76 16.15 7.36
CA THR A 110 13.41 17.02 6.38
C THR A 110 12.67 17.08 5.04
N ALA A 111 11.99 16.01 4.64
CA ALA A 111 11.18 15.95 3.43
C ALA A 111 10.01 16.96 3.40
N PHE A 112 9.60 17.48 4.58
CA PHE A 112 8.58 18.53 4.70
C PHE A 112 9.14 19.91 5.01
N THR A 113 10.36 19.99 5.53
CA THR A 113 10.92 21.26 6.06
C THR A 113 12.06 21.81 5.21
N THR A 114 12.77 20.93 4.49
CA THR A 114 13.93 21.33 3.69
C THR A 114 13.56 21.34 2.21
N PRO A 115 13.79 22.46 1.50
CA PRO A 115 13.52 22.49 0.06
C PRO A 115 14.37 21.47 -0.69
N PRO A 116 13.83 20.91 -1.79
CA PRO A 116 14.56 19.97 -2.63
C PRO A 116 15.89 20.57 -3.11
N ALA A 117 16.95 19.75 -3.09
CA ALA A 117 18.29 20.20 -3.46
C ALA A 117 18.43 20.53 -4.95
N SER A 118 17.59 19.96 -5.83
CA SER A 118 17.56 20.24 -7.27
C SER A 118 16.44 21.20 -7.64
N ARG A 119 16.66 22.04 -8.66
CA ARG A 119 15.63 22.97 -9.19
C ARG A 119 14.35 22.27 -9.66
N ASP A 120 14.48 21.03 -10.12
CA ASP A 120 13.35 20.19 -10.58
C ASP A 120 12.85 19.25 -9.49
N GLY A 121 13.35 19.40 -8.26
CA GLY A 121 12.96 18.58 -7.12
C GLY A 121 11.53 18.93 -6.66
N VAL A 122 10.70 17.90 -6.51
CA VAL A 122 9.32 18.05 -6.04
C VAL A 122 9.25 17.73 -4.55
N TRP A 123 8.45 18.50 -3.82
CA TRP A 123 8.20 18.24 -2.41
C TRP A 123 7.45 16.92 -2.21
N LEU A 124 7.77 16.22 -1.13
CA LEU A 124 7.08 14.97 -0.79
C LEU A 124 5.55 15.14 -0.70
N HIS A 125 5.08 16.20 -0.07
CA HIS A 125 3.65 16.47 0.10
C HIS A 125 2.94 16.82 -1.21
N GLU A 126 3.61 17.50 -2.16
CA GLU A 126 3.06 17.76 -3.49
C GLU A 126 2.94 16.49 -4.31
N SER A 127 3.99 15.65 -4.31
CA SER A 127 3.98 14.34 -4.94
C SER A 127 2.87 13.46 -4.39
N LEU A 128 2.71 13.47 -3.07
CA LEU A 128 1.68 12.72 -2.38
C LEU A 128 0.27 13.19 -2.73
N TRP A 129 0.02 14.51 -2.72
CA TRP A 129 -1.27 15.07 -3.08
C TRP A 129 -1.64 14.75 -4.52
N HIS A 130 -0.66 14.79 -5.42
CA HIS A 130 -0.85 14.39 -6.81
C HIS A 130 -1.30 12.92 -6.92
N SER A 131 -0.63 12.02 -6.22
CA SER A 131 -0.97 10.59 -6.17
C SER A 131 -2.35 10.33 -5.59
N ILE A 132 -2.72 11.00 -4.49
CA ILE A 132 -4.05 10.90 -3.89
C ILE A 132 -5.13 11.29 -4.90
N ARG A 133 -4.92 12.38 -5.66
CA ARG A 133 -5.86 12.81 -6.68
C ARG A 133 -6.04 11.80 -7.81
N ILE A 134 -4.95 11.16 -8.23
CA ILE A 134 -5.01 10.10 -9.27
C ILE A 134 -5.77 8.88 -8.76
N ILE A 135 -5.48 8.41 -7.55
CA ILE A 135 -6.21 7.30 -6.93
C ILE A 135 -7.69 7.65 -6.79
N PHE A 136 -8.00 8.83 -6.28
CA PHE A 136 -9.37 9.28 -6.08
C PHE A 136 -10.18 9.20 -7.37
N TRP A 137 -9.69 9.79 -8.46
CA TRP A 137 -10.39 9.76 -9.73
C TRP A 137 -10.45 8.35 -10.34
N GLY A 138 -9.37 7.60 -10.29
CA GLY A 138 -9.35 6.21 -10.76
C GLY A 138 -10.36 5.35 -10.02
N PHE A 139 -10.41 5.44 -8.70
CA PHE A 139 -11.31 4.67 -7.88
C PHE A 139 -12.79 5.12 -8.00
N VAL A 140 -13.03 6.43 -8.08
CA VAL A 140 -14.41 6.97 -8.28
C VAL A 140 -14.98 6.53 -9.62
N ILE A 141 -14.20 6.63 -10.72
CA ILE A 141 -14.64 6.19 -12.05
C ILE A 141 -14.89 4.68 -12.05
N SER A 142 -13.97 3.90 -11.52
CA SER A 142 -14.13 2.45 -11.39
C SER A 142 -15.38 2.10 -10.59
N SER A 143 -15.63 2.78 -9.46
CA SER A 143 -16.78 2.52 -8.59
C SER A 143 -18.10 2.95 -9.24
N ALA A 144 -18.12 4.06 -9.96
CA ALA A 144 -19.31 4.54 -10.66
C ALA A 144 -19.80 3.54 -11.72
N ILE A 145 -18.91 2.77 -12.31
CA ILE A 145 -19.22 1.71 -13.29
C ILE A 145 -19.37 0.36 -12.59
N GLY A 146 -18.40 0.01 -11.75
CA GLY A 146 -18.26 -1.32 -11.16
C GLY A 146 -19.33 -1.66 -10.14
N VAL A 147 -19.77 -0.67 -9.32
CA VAL A 147 -20.79 -0.92 -8.29
C VAL A 147 -22.15 -1.25 -8.92
N PRO A 148 -22.69 -0.42 -9.82
CA PRO A 148 -23.98 -0.75 -10.46
C PRO A 148 -23.92 -2.07 -11.24
N LEU A 149 -22.85 -2.28 -12.00
CA LEU A 149 -22.69 -3.49 -12.80
C LEU A 149 -22.59 -4.74 -11.91
N GLY A 150 -21.84 -4.69 -10.82
CA GLY A 150 -21.71 -5.77 -9.85
C GLY A 150 -23.02 -6.11 -9.16
N ILE A 151 -23.82 -5.10 -8.74
CA ILE A 151 -25.13 -5.32 -8.14
C ILE A 151 -26.08 -5.99 -9.15
N VAL A 152 -26.06 -5.55 -10.40
CA VAL A 152 -26.90 -6.12 -11.47
C VAL A 152 -26.48 -7.57 -11.78
N CYS A 153 -25.18 -7.85 -11.89
CA CYS A 153 -24.67 -9.22 -12.07
C CYS A 153 -24.99 -10.11 -10.87
N GLY A 154 -24.89 -9.59 -9.65
CA GLY A 154 -25.24 -10.32 -8.44
C GLY A 154 -26.72 -10.64 -8.31
N THR A 155 -27.58 -9.78 -8.88
CA THR A 155 -29.04 -9.92 -8.79
C THR A 155 -29.64 -10.78 -9.92
N PHE A 156 -29.12 -10.61 -11.16
CA PHE A 156 -29.69 -11.23 -12.35
C PHE A 156 -28.77 -12.29 -12.94
N SER A 157 -29.15 -13.55 -12.81
CA SER A 157 -28.33 -14.70 -13.26
C SER A 157 -28.02 -14.70 -14.77
N VAL A 158 -28.88 -14.16 -15.60
CA VAL A 158 -28.65 -14.05 -17.05
C VAL A 158 -27.50 -13.07 -17.34
N LEU A 159 -27.52 -11.90 -16.69
CA LEU A 159 -26.46 -10.89 -16.85
C LEU A 159 -25.13 -11.38 -16.23
N ALA A 160 -25.19 -12.08 -15.13
CA ALA A 160 -24.04 -12.72 -14.53
C ALA A 160 -23.38 -13.69 -15.53
N ARG A 161 -24.14 -14.65 -16.08
CA ARG A 161 -23.62 -15.63 -17.05
C ARG A 161 -23.06 -15.00 -18.33
N LEU A 162 -23.60 -13.85 -18.74
CA LEU A 162 -23.12 -13.14 -19.92
C LEU A 162 -21.79 -12.40 -19.67
N GLN A 163 -21.65 -11.79 -18.48
CA GLN A 163 -20.56 -10.84 -18.23
C GLN A 163 -19.43 -11.43 -17.38
N GLU A 164 -19.71 -12.31 -16.43
CA GLU A 164 -18.70 -12.83 -15.51
C GLU A 164 -17.54 -13.55 -16.18
N PRO A 165 -17.74 -14.41 -17.20
CA PRO A 165 -16.61 -15.06 -17.87
C PRO A 165 -15.65 -14.05 -18.52
N PHE A 166 -16.20 -12.97 -19.10
CA PHE A 166 -15.41 -11.87 -19.65
C PHE A 166 -14.65 -11.12 -18.56
N LEU A 167 -15.33 -10.75 -17.48
CA LEU A 167 -14.73 -10.04 -16.36
C LEU A 167 -13.66 -10.89 -15.66
N GLU A 168 -13.89 -12.20 -15.52
CA GLU A 168 -12.92 -13.14 -14.99
C GLU A 168 -11.66 -13.25 -15.84
N PHE A 169 -11.80 -13.24 -17.16
CA PHE A 169 -10.65 -13.22 -18.05
C PHE A 169 -9.84 -11.92 -17.86
N PHE A 170 -10.49 -10.77 -17.88
CA PHE A 170 -9.82 -9.48 -17.80
C PHE A 170 -9.16 -9.20 -16.44
N ARG A 171 -9.68 -9.72 -15.33
CA ARG A 171 -9.04 -9.56 -14.02
C ARG A 171 -7.68 -10.23 -13.89
N TYR A 172 -7.39 -11.23 -14.74
CA TYR A 172 -6.07 -11.89 -14.78
C TYR A 172 -5.07 -11.13 -15.64
N LEU A 173 -5.52 -10.18 -16.46
CA LEU A 173 -4.60 -9.36 -17.23
C LEU A 173 -3.93 -8.33 -16.31
N PRO A 174 -2.59 -8.26 -16.33
CA PRO A 174 -1.90 -7.29 -15.50
C PRO A 174 -2.19 -5.87 -16.00
N ALA A 175 -2.86 -5.04 -15.19
CA ALA A 175 -3.19 -3.66 -15.54
C ALA A 175 -1.98 -2.85 -16.05
N PRO A 176 -0.76 -3.05 -15.52
CA PRO A 176 0.45 -2.41 -16.05
C PRO A 176 0.75 -2.69 -17.53
N ALA A 177 0.35 -3.84 -18.03
CA ALA A 177 0.57 -4.19 -19.44
C ALA A 177 -0.17 -3.25 -20.41
N PHE A 178 -1.25 -2.62 -19.95
CA PHE A 178 -1.99 -1.60 -20.70
C PHE A 178 -1.32 -0.23 -20.70
N GLY A 179 -0.23 -0.04 -19.95
CA GLY A 179 0.40 1.27 -19.75
C GLY A 179 0.77 1.97 -21.06
N ALA A 180 1.52 1.29 -21.93
CA ALA A 180 1.93 1.86 -23.22
C ALA A 180 0.71 2.18 -24.13
N LEU A 181 -0.31 1.32 -24.11
CA LEU A 181 -1.54 1.53 -24.85
C LEU A 181 -2.31 2.75 -24.33
N MET A 182 -2.41 2.90 -23.02
CA MET A 182 -3.09 4.04 -22.41
C MET A 182 -2.36 5.35 -22.71
N VAL A 183 -1.03 5.36 -22.71
CA VAL A 183 -0.24 6.53 -23.10
C VAL A 183 -0.46 6.87 -24.59
N ALA A 184 -0.50 5.88 -25.47
CA ALA A 184 -0.75 6.09 -26.88
C ALA A 184 -2.14 6.69 -27.17
N ILE A 185 -3.17 6.32 -26.37
CA ILE A 185 -4.56 6.77 -26.57
C ILE A 185 -4.81 8.09 -25.84
N LEU A 186 -4.35 8.24 -24.61
CA LEU A 186 -4.72 9.34 -23.69
C LEU A 186 -3.62 10.38 -23.51
N GLY A 187 -2.46 10.19 -24.17
CA GLY A 187 -1.30 11.07 -24.00
C GLY A 187 -0.43 10.73 -22.79
N ILE A 188 0.50 11.62 -22.45
CA ILE A 188 1.56 11.36 -21.47
C ILE A 188 1.27 11.91 -20.04
N TYR A 189 0.13 12.58 -19.83
CA TYR A 189 -0.21 13.21 -18.55
C TYR A 189 -0.85 12.24 -17.55
N ASP A 190 -1.80 12.74 -16.75
CA ASP A 190 -2.42 11.98 -15.66
C ASP A 190 -3.50 10.99 -16.14
N ALA A 191 -4.10 11.23 -17.32
CA ALA A 191 -5.18 10.39 -17.83
C ALA A 191 -4.81 8.90 -17.99
N PRO A 192 -3.65 8.51 -18.54
CA PRO A 192 -3.20 7.12 -18.59
C PRO A 192 -3.09 6.49 -17.19
N LYS A 193 -2.60 7.25 -16.20
CA LYS A 193 -2.44 6.76 -14.82
C LYS A 193 -3.78 6.43 -14.20
N VAL A 194 -4.75 7.34 -14.35
CA VAL A 194 -6.14 7.12 -13.93
C VAL A 194 -6.74 5.90 -14.63
N ALA A 195 -6.54 5.76 -15.95
CA ALA A 195 -7.05 4.64 -16.73
C ALA A 195 -6.48 3.28 -16.26
N ILE A 196 -5.18 3.22 -15.95
CA ILE A 196 -4.55 2.00 -15.41
C ILE A 196 -5.17 1.60 -14.07
N ILE A 197 -5.43 2.57 -13.17
CA ILE A 197 -6.10 2.29 -11.90
C ILE A 197 -7.54 1.80 -12.15
N VAL A 198 -8.26 2.42 -13.08
CA VAL A 198 -9.62 1.96 -13.46
C VAL A 198 -9.57 0.51 -13.96
N ILE A 199 -8.71 0.20 -14.91
CA ILE A 199 -8.57 -1.16 -15.47
C ILE A 199 -8.20 -2.16 -14.36
N GLY A 200 -7.25 -1.81 -13.49
CA GLY A 200 -6.80 -2.69 -12.42
C GLY A 200 -7.86 -2.96 -11.35
N THR A 201 -8.77 -2.01 -11.11
CA THR A 201 -9.78 -2.13 -10.05
C THR A 201 -11.14 -2.59 -10.56
N LEU A 202 -11.59 -2.15 -11.73
CA LEU A 202 -12.96 -2.33 -12.23
C LEU A 202 -13.39 -3.80 -12.31
N PHE A 203 -12.61 -4.64 -12.98
CA PHE A 203 -12.99 -6.04 -13.22
C PHE A 203 -13.13 -6.81 -11.91
N GLN A 204 -12.18 -6.64 -11.02
CA GLN A 204 -12.20 -7.25 -9.70
C GLN A 204 -13.35 -6.71 -8.83
N GLN A 205 -13.61 -5.41 -8.91
CA GLN A 205 -14.68 -4.72 -8.19
C GLN A 205 -16.04 -5.28 -8.55
N VAL A 206 -16.34 -5.41 -9.85
CA VAL A 206 -17.60 -5.99 -10.33
C VAL A 206 -17.82 -7.38 -9.77
N LEU A 207 -16.81 -8.25 -9.84
CA LEU A 207 -16.92 -9.64 -9.38
C LEU A 207 -17.10 -9.73 -7.85
N ILE A 208 -16.38 -8.93 -7.08
CA ILE A 208 -16.52 -8.89 -5.61
C ILE A 208 -17.92 -8.43 -5.24
N ILE A 209 -18.40 -7.33 -5.84
CA ILE A 209 -19.73 -6.78 -5.57
C ILE A 209 -20.83 -7.75 -5.99
N ALA A 210 -20.70 -8.42 -7.14
CA ALA A 210 -21.64 -9.45 -7.56
C ALA A 210 -21.71 -10.58 -6.53
N ASN A 211 -20.55 -11.05 -6.04
CA ASN A 211 -20.50 -12.09 -5.02
C ASN A 211 -21.11 -11.64 -3.68
N THR A 212 -20.86 -10.42 -3.26
CA THR A 212 -21.44 -9.84 -2.03
C THR A 212 -22.96 -9.69 -2.19
N THR A 213 -23.42 -9.25 -3.34
CA THR A 213 -24.86 -9.13 -3.63
C THR A 213 -25.57 -10.48 -3.59
N ARG A 214 -24.95 -11.56 -4.05
CA ARG A 214 -25.51 -12.93 -3.98
C ARG A 214 -25.61 -13.49 -2.57
N LYS A 215 -24.88 -12.94 -1.61
CA LYS A 215 -24.94 -13.39 -0.19
C LYS A 215 -26.15 -12.81 0.53
N LEU A 216 -26.91 -11.89 -0.10
CA LEU A 216 -28.14 -11.37 0.50
C LEU A 216 -29.11 -12.50 0.77
N GLU A 217 -29.74 -12.51 1.93
CA GLU A 217 -30.61 -13.57 2.40
C GLU A 217 -31.81 -13.73 1.45
N TYR A 218 -32.00 -14.97 0.95
CA TYR A 218 -33.04 -15.28 -0.04
C TYR A 218 -34.44 -15.01 0.49
N GLY A 219 -34.68 -15.17 1.80
CA GLY A 219 -35.96 -14.87 2.45
C GLY A 219 -36.42 -13.43 2.27
N LEU A 220 -35.53 -12.47 2.09
CA LEU A 220 -35.87 -11.07 1.77
C LEU A 220 -36.47 -10.96 0.37
N PHE A 221 -35.95 -11.74 -0.59
CA PHE A 221 -36.52 -11.78 -1.96
C PHE A 221 -37.90 -12.40 -1.98
N GLU A 222 -38.08 -13.53 -1.29
CA GLU A 222 -39.38 -14.22 -1.20
C GLU A 222 -40.43 -13.34 -0.54
N ALA A 223 -40.10 -12.72 0.59
CA ALA A 223 -41.01 -11.79 1.26
C ALA A 223 -41.43 -10.61 0.37
N ALA A 224 -40.47 -10.01 -0.34
CA ALA A 224 -40.76 -8.90 -1.24
C ALA A 224 -41.62 -9.35 -2.46
N MET A 225 -41.36 -10.53 -3.01
CA MET A 225 -42.13 -11.07 -4.14
C MET A 225 -43.56 -11.45 -3.72
N THR A 226 -43.78 -12.02 -2.54
CA THR A 226 -45.10 -12.32 -2.01
C THR A 226 -45.94 -11.06 -1.79
N LEU A 227 -45.30 -9.93 -1.49
CA LEU A 227 -45.92 -8.61 -1.42
C LEU A 227 -46.15 -7.95 -2.80
N GLY A 228 -45.90 -8.68 -3.91
CA GLY A 228 -46.15 -8.21 -5.27
C GLY A 228 -45.11 -7.22 -5.81
N THR A 229 -43.88 -7.19 -5.21
CA THR A 229 -42.85 -6.27 -5.66
C THR A 229 -42.29 -6.66 -7.04
N LYS A 230 -42.28 -5.69 -7.97
CA LYS A 230 -41.77 -5.88 -9.34
C LYS A 230 -40.23 -5.80 -9.36
N LYS A 231 -39.61 -6.41 -10.40
CA LYS A 231 -38.18 -6.57 -10.55
C LYS A 231 -37.33 -5.31 -10.24
N LEU A 232 -37.70 -4.15 -10.76
CA LEU A 232 -36.96 -2.90 -10.52
C LEU A 232 -37.14 -2.38 -9.08
N LYS A 233 -38.34 -2.49 -8.52
CA LYS A 233 -38.60 -2.12 -7.12
C LYS A 233 -37.87 -3.06 -6.15
N LEU A 234 -37.78 -4.35 -6.49
CA LEU A 234 -36.97 -5.31 -5.74
C LEU A 234 -35.50 -4.87 -5.66
N LEU A 235 -34.91 -4.48 -6.80
CA LEU A 235 -33.52 -4.01 -6.86
C LEU A 235 -33.32 -2.77 -5.99
N THR A 236 -34.15 -1.74 -6.16
CA THR A 236 -33.95 -0.42 -5.52
C THR A 236 -34.34 -0.37 -4.06
N HIS A 237 -35.33 -1.15 -3.61
CA HIS A 237 -35.88 -1.07 -2.25
C HIS A 237 -35.46 -2.24 -1.35
N VAL A 238 -34.99 -3.34 -1.91
CA VAL A 238 -34.58 -4.51 -1.15
C VAL A 238 -33.09 -4.80 -1.31
N VAL A 239 -32.65 -5.03 -2.55
CA VAL A 239 -31.26 -5.45 -2.82
C VAL A 239 -30.28 -4.34 -2.45
N ILE A 240 -30.40 -3.17 -3.05
CA ILE A 240 -29.42 -2.07 -2.83
C ILE A 240 -29.34 -1.72 -1.34
N PRO A 241 -30.41 -1.43 -0.61
CA PRO A 241 -30.32 -1.10 0.81
C PRO A 241 -29.76 -2.26 1.67
N GLY A 242 -30.10 -3.50 1.30
CA GLY A 242 -29.69 -4.70 2.01
C GLY A 242 -28.20 -4.99 1.90
N VAL A 243 -27.59 -4.75 0.73
CA VAL A 243 -26.17 -5.03 0.49
C VAL A 243 -25.27 -3.83 0.75
N LEU A 244 -25.82 -2.63 0.89
CA LEU A 244 -25.04 -1.38 0.94
C LEU A 244 -23.94 -1.36 2.05
N PRO A 245 -24.18 -1.87 3.27
CA PRO A 245 -23.13 -1.94 4.30
C PRO A 245 -21.98 -2.86 3.91
N ASP A 246 -22.29 -4.02 3.31
CA ASP A 246 -21.30 -4.99 2.84
C ASP A 246 -20.50 -4.43 1.66
N LEU A 247 -21.19 -3.78 0.71
CA LEU A 247 -20.53 -3.10 -0.41
C LEU A 247 -19.57 -2.01 0.07
N TYR A 248 -19.95 -1.27 1.10
CA TYR A 248 -19.07 -0.26 1.68
C TYR A 248 -17.78 -0.88 2.26
N ARG A 249 -17.87 -2.04 2.89
CA ARG A 249 -16.70 -2.79 3.36
C ARG A 249 -15.83 -3.27 2.20
N ASP A 250 -16.44 -3.81 1.17
CA ASP A 250 -15.73 -4.25 -0.03
C ASP A 250 -14.99 -3.08 -0.70
N GLN A 251 -15.62 -1.90 -0.79
CA GLN A 251 -15.00 -0.70 -1.35
C GLN A 251 -13.77 -0.26 -0.56
N ARG A 252 -13.77 -0.37 0.76
CA ARG A 252 -12.59 -0.06 1.59
C ARG A 252 -11.42 -0.98 1.27
N ILE A 253 -11.67 -2.28 1.11
CA ILE A 253 -10.64 -3.27 0.76
C ILE A 253 -10.10 -2.98 -0.65
N LEU A 254 -10.99 -2.70 -1.60
CA LEU A 254 -10.64 -2.42 -2.99
C LEU A 254 -9.85 -1.12 -3.15
N LEU A 255 -10.10 -0.12 -2.30
CA LEU A 255 -9.32 1.11 -2.26
C LEU A 255 -7.86 0.81 -1.86
N GLY A 256 -7.64 -0.14 -0.96
CA GLY A 256 -6.29 -0.61 -0.62
C GLY A 256 -5.55 -1.18 -1.84
N TRP A 257 -6.25 -1.89 -2.72
CA TRP A 257 -5.66 -2.40 -3.97
C TRP A 257 -5.36 -1.28 -4.98
N ALA A 258 -6.17 -0.23 -5.00
CA ALA A 258 -5.92 0.93 -5.87
C ALA A 258 -4.56 1.60 -5.58
N TRP A 259 -4.12 1.63 -4.32
CA TRP A 259 -2.77 2.07 -3.93
C TRP A 259 -1.66 1.22 -4.58
N THR A 260 -1.86 -0.08 -4.68
CA THR A 260 -0.89 -0.97 -5.33
C THR A 260 -0.78 -0.68 -6.84
N TYR A 261 -1.90 -0.45 -7.51
CA TYR A 261 -1.90 -0.09 -8.94
C TYR A 261 -1.33 1.30 -9.22
N LEU A 262 -1.44 2.23 -8.26
CA LEU A 262 -0.85 3.56 -8.37
C LEU A 262 0.65 3.51 -8.64
N ILE A 263 1.38 2.67 -7.89
CA ILE A 263 2.84 2.57 -8.00
C ILE A 263 3.24 2.29 -9.46
N VAL A 264 2.53 1.37 -10.09
CA VAL A 264 2.81 1.00 -11.48
C VAL A 264 2.28 2.04 -12.46
N ALA A 265 1.12 2.62 -12.19
CA ALA A 265 0.53 3.67 -13.03
C ALA A 265 1.43 4.91 -13.11
N GLU A 266 2.08 5.29 -12.01
CA GLU A 266 2.99 6.44 -11.97
C GLU A 266 4.34 6.20 -12.62
N LEU A 267 4.74 4.93 -12.82
CA LEU A 267 5.93 4.59 -13.62
C LEU A 267 5.69 4.77 -15.13
N VAL A 268 4.43 4.89 -15.54
CA VAL A 268 4.02 5.09 -16.93
C VAL A 268 3.67 6.57 -17.16
N GLY A 269 4.27 7.21 -18.14
CA GLY A 269 3.98 8.61 -18.48
C GLY A 269 4.97 9.61 -17.87
N THR A 270 4.47 10.76 -17.42
CA THR A 270 5.28 11.87 -16.90
C THR A 270 5.81 11.64 -15.51
N SER A 271 6.87 12.40 -15.20
CA SER A 271 7.59 12.46 -13.93
C SER A 271 6.80 13.20 -12.84
N SER A 272 5.80 12.54 -12.24
CA SER A 272 5.00 13.13 -11.16
C SER A 272 4.41 12.05 -10.24
N GLY A 273 4.21 12.41 -8.97
CA GLY A 273 3.63 11.55 -7.97
C GLY A 273 4.65 10.92 -7.02
N ILE A 274 4.14 10.18 -6.04
CA ILE A 274 4.95 9.61 -4.94
C ILE A 274 5.93 8.55 -5.45
N THR A 275 5.54 7.75 -6.45
CA THR A 275 6.40 6.72 -7.02
C THR A 275 7.55 7.34 -7.81
N TRP A 276 7.30 8.45 -8.49
CA TRP A 276 8.35 9.24 -9.13
C TRP A 276 9.35 9.76 -8.09
N TYR A 277 8.85 10.36 -7.00
CA TYR A 277 9.70 10.81 -5.89
C TYR A 277 10.56 9.66 -5.37
N ILE A 278 9.97 8.50 -5.05
CA ILE A 278 10.67 7.30 -4.59
C ILE A 278 11.76 6.89 -5.59
N SER A 279 11.42 6.81 -6.88
CA SER A 279 12.35 6.40 -7.94
C SER A 279 13.52 7.38 -8.09
N GLN A 280 13.26 8.68 -7.97
CA GLN A 280 14.29 9.71 -8.02
C GLN A 280 15.23 9.61 -6.82
N GLN A 281 14.68 9.49 -5.59
CA GLN A 281 15.49 9.35 -4.39
C GLN A 281 16.33 8.06 -4.42
N ALA A 282 15.77 6.95 -4.92
CA ALA A 282 16.50 5.71 -5.08
C ALA A 282 17.68 5.83 -6.09
N ARG A 283 17.49 6.56 -7.20
CA ARG A 283 18.57 6.82 -8.18
C ARG A 283 19.73 7.62 -7.59
N TYR A 284 19.42 8.54 -6.66
CA TYR A 284 20.43 9.31 -5.93
C TYR A 284 20.94 8.60 -4.67
N GLN A 285 20.55 7.35 -4.46
CA GLN A 285 20.91 6.54 -3.30
C GLN A 285 20.47 7.13 -1.93
N HIS A 286 19.48 8.01 -1.93
CA HIS A 286 18.86 8.55 -0.71
C HIS A 286 17.75 7.61 -0.22
N PHE A 287 18.13 6.43 0.22
CA PHE A 287 17.17 5.41 0.65
C PHE A 287 16.43 5.77 1.94
N ASP A 288 16.98 6.62 2.78
CA ASP A 288 16.29 7.23 3.92
C ASP A 288 15.02 7.97 3.51
N ASN A 289 15.07 8.76 2.43
CA ASN A 289 13.89 9.41 1.83
C ASN A 289 12.94 8.41 1.17
N VAL A 290 13.44 7.34 0.56
CA VAL A 290 12.63 6.26 -0.01
C VAL A 290 11.79 5.59 1.07
N TYR A 291 12.42 5.20 2.20
CA TYR A 291 11.70 4.59 3.33
C TYR A 291 10.71 5.56 3.97
N ALA A 292 11.08 6.84 4.10
CA ALA A 292 10.17 7.87 4.59
C ALA A 292 8.91 8.00 3.71
N ALA A 293 9.07 7.98 2.39
CA ALA A 293 7.96 8.03 1.44
C ALA A 293 7.08 6.75 1.50
N ILE A 294 7.69 5.56 1.60
CA ILE A 294 6.95 4.30 1.77
C ILE A 294 6.14 4.29 3.06
N LEU A 295 6.75 4.70 4.18
CA LEU A 295 6.04 4.82 5.46
C LEU A 295 4.88 5.82 5.37
N MET A 296 5.06 6.93 4.67
CA MET A 296 4.00 7.91 4.45
C MET A 296 2.81 7.32 3.71
N ILE A 297 3.05 6.55 2.64
CA ILE A 297 1.98 5.84 1.90
C ILE A 297 1.23 4.91 2.87
N GLY A 298 1.96 4.15 3.69
CA GLY A 298 1.37 3.26 4.69
C GLY A 298 0.51 4.00 5.72
N ILE A 299 1.00 5.12 6.25
CA ILE A 299 0.26 5.95 7.22
C ILE A 299 -1.02 6.51 6.59
N ILE A 300 -0.96 7.00 5.35
CA ILE A 300 -2.13 7.56 4.66
C ILE A 300 -3.11 6.47 4.28
N GLY A 301 -2.64 5.33 3.79
CA GLY A 301 -3.49 4.19 3.48
C GLY A 301 -4.26 3.71 4.72
N LEU A 302 -3.55 3.48 5.84
CA LEU A 302 -4.15 3.10 7.11
C LEU A 302 -5.09 4.20 7.65
N GLY A 303 -4.65 5.47 7.61
CA GLY A 303 -5.47 6.61 8.03
C GLY A 303 -6.76 6.71 7.25
N THR A 304 -6.71 6.54 5.93
CA THR A 304 -7.87 6.52 5.05
C THR A 304 -8.82 5.37 5.42
N ASP A 305 -8.31 4.17 5.66
CA ASP A 305 -9.14 3.03 6.07
C ASP A 305 -9.81 3.27 7.43
N ILE A 306 -9.08 3.82 8.41
CA ILE A 306 -9.66 4.18 9.72
C ILE A 306 -10.77 5.23 9.56
N VAL A 307 -10.52 6.29 8.79
CA VAL A 307 -11.52 7.36 8.55
C VAL A 307 -12.76 6.79 7.87
N LEU A 308 -12.58 5.99 6.83
CA LEU A 308 -13.69 5.31 6.16
C LEU A 308 -14.41 4.34 7.09
N GLY A 309 -13.68 3.62 7.96
CA GLY A 309 -14.28 2.76 8.99
C GLY A 309 -15.17 3.53 9.97
N LEU A 310 -14.70 4.68 10.44
CA LEU A 310 -15.48 5.56 11.32
C LEU A 310 -16.71 6.15 10.61
N LEU A 311 -16.53 6.54 9.35
CA LEU A 311 -17.64 7.03 8.51
C LEU A 311 -18.69 5.96 8.29
N GLY A 312 -18.28 4.72 7.97
CA GLY A 312 -19.20 3.59 7.79
C GLY A 312 -20.05 3.31 9.03
N ARG A 313 -19.48 3.41 10.23
CA ARG A 313 -20.25 3.27 11.49
C ARG A 313 -21.33 4.33 11.67
N ARG A 314 -21.14 5.52 11.12
CA ARG A 314 -22.14 6.60 11.14
C ARG A 314 -23.18 6.45 10.04
N LEU A 315 -22.76 6.01 8.85
CA LEU A 315 -23.65 5.83 7.69
C LEU A 315 -24.59 4.62 7.86
N PHE A 316 -24.10 3.55 8.50
CA PHE A 316 -24.84 2.29 8.67
C PHE A 316 -25.02 1.92 10.14
N PRO A 317 -25.78 2.70 10.93
CA PRO A 317 -25.95 2.46 12.38
C PRO A 317 -26.70 1.16 12.69
N TRP A 318 -27.42 0.60 11.72
CA TRP A 318 -28.14 -0.67 11.84
C TRP A 318 -27.24 -1.90 11.64
N ASP A 319 -26.09 -1.76 11.01
CA ASP A 319 -25.17 -2.87 10.82
C ASP A 319 -24.30 -3.10 12.06
N ARG A 320 -24.53 -4.25 12.71
CA ARG A 320 -23.78 -4.65 13.92
C ARG A 320 -22.33 -5.05 13.61
N THR A 321 -22.04 -5.48 12.39
CA THR A 321 -20.72 -5.95 12.00
C THR A 321 -19.71 -4.81 11.84
N LEU A 322 -20.16 -3.60 11.57
CA LEU A 322 -19.33 -2.39 11.53
C LEU A 322 -19.03 -1.81 12.93
N LYS A 323 -19.71 -2.31 13.96
CA LYS A 323 -19.52 -1.86 15.36
C LYS A 323 -18.47 -2.68 16.13
N ALA A 324 -18.12 -3.85 15.64
CA ALA A 324 -17.10 -4.73 16.21
C ALA A 324 -15.71 -4.40 15.66
#